data_30863f36d1a4bbe0fff41b6163cb1d7e
#
_entry.id   30863f36d1a4bbe0fff41b6163cb1d7e
#
_cell.length_a   1.000
_cell.length_b   1.000
_cell.length_c   1.000
_cell.angle_alpha   90.00
_cell.angle_beta   90.00
_cell.angle_gamma   90.00
#
_symmetry.space_group_name_H-M   'P 1'
#
loop_
_entity.id
_entity.type
_entity.pdbx_description
1 polymer ?
#
loop_
_entity_poly.entity_id
_entity_poly.type
_entity_poly.pdbx_seq_one_letter_code
_entity_poly.pdbx_strand_id
1 'polypeptide(L)'
;RYWRDWSSDVCSSDLTLLFGIHQAIACAEAGITLISPFVGRILDWYKKDTGKDSYPAAEDPGVLSVTKIYNYYKKFGYKTEVMGASFRNLGEITELAGCDLLTIAPKFLTELQNTTEELPRKLDVAKASTMDIEKISMEKATFEKMHGEDKMASDKLDEGIKGFSKALENLEELLAQRLANLDGQAKVA
;
A
#
# COMPACT_ATOMS: atom_id res chain seq x y z
N ARG A 1 2.97 26.73 -14.76
CA ARG A 1 2.58 25.93 -15.95
C ARG A 1 3.34 24.58 -16.00
N TYR A 2 4.59 24.50 -15.53
CA TYR A 2 5.44 23.29 -15.55
C TYR A 2 5.06 22.22 -14.51
N TRP A 3 4.39 22.58 -13.44
CA TRP A 3 4.01 21.63 -12.38
C TRP A 3 2.76 20.80 -12.69
N ARG A 4 1.97 21.20 -13.66
CA ARG A 4 0.74 20.53 -14.05
C ARG A 4 0.96 19.42 -15.08
N ASP A 5 2.01 19.56 -15.91
CA ASP A 5 2.30 18.60 -16.96
C ASP A 5 3.11 17.39 -16.46
N TRP A 6 3.81 17.53 -15.33
CA TRP A 6 4.63 16.46 -14.77
C TRP A 6 3.81 15.32 -14.15
N SER A 7 2.62 15.60 -13.66
CA SER A 7 1.73 14.59 -13.07
C SER A 7 0.81 13.90 -14.08
N SER A 8 0.63 14.47 -15.28
CA SER A 8 -0.26 13.89 -16.28
C SER A 8 0.44 12.98 -17.30
N ASP A 9 1.74 13.17 -17.53
CA ASP A 9 2.50 12.40 -18.53
C ASP A 9 3.35 11.27 -17.93
N VAL A 10 3.55 11.26 -16.61
CA VAL A 10 4.31 10.22 -15.93
C VAL A 10 3.36 9.27 -15.23
N CYS A 11 2.77 8.39 -15.99
CA CYS A 11 1.94 7.29 -15.51
C CYS A 11 2.70 6.20 -14.74
N SER A 12 3.90 6.45 -14.25
CA SER A 12 4.65 5.53 -13.39
C SER A 12 4.64 5.95 -11.93
N SER A 13 3.52 6.49 -11.45
CA SER A 13 3.35 6.84 -10.05
C SER A 13 2.98 5.62 -9.24
N ASP A 14 3.77 5.32 -8.20
CA ASP A 14 3.43 4.39 -7.12
C ASP A 14 2.83 5.19 -5.96
N LEU A 15 1.54 5.02 -5.71
CA LEU A 15 0.87 5.66 -4.56
C LEU A 15 0.85 4.71 -3.37
N THR A 16 1.56 5.13 -2.34
CA THR A 16 1.65 4.44 -1.05
C THR A 16 0.71 5.04 0.00
N LEU A 17 0.77 4.58 1.24
CA LEU A 17 -0.15 4.97 2.33
C LEU A 17 -1.61 4.73 1.97
N LEU A 18 -1.87 3.60 1.32
CA LEU A 18 -3.18 3.19 0.89
C LEU A 18 -3.67 2.06 1.80
N PHE A 19 -4.88 2.21 2.34
CA PHE A 19 -5.43 1.34 3.36
C PHE A 19 -6.88 0.92 3.08
N GLY A 20 -7.67 1.77 2.41
CA GLY A 20 -9.09 1.55 2.17
C GLY A 20 -9.44 1.41 0.68
N ILE A 21 -10.55 0.71 0.41
CA ILE A 21 -11.05 0.48 -0.95
C ILE A 21 -11.40 1.80 -1.67
N HIS A 22 -11.90 2.80 -0.96
CA HIS A 22 -12.25 4.10 -1.52
C HIS A 22 -11.01 4.82 -2.07
N GLN A 23 -9.87 4.76 -1.36
CA GLN A 23 -8.59 5.30 -1.84
C GLN A 23 -8.14 4.58 -3.11
N ALA A 24 -8.23 3.24 -3.12
CA ALA A 24 -7.87 2.43 -4.28
C ALA A 24 -8.72 2.78 -5.50
N ILE A 25 -10.05 2.89 -5.36
CA ILE A 25 -10.95 3.24 -6.47
C ILE A 25 -10.62 4.63 -7.01
N ALA A 26 -10.42 5.63 -6.14
CA ALA A 26 -10.05 6.98 -6.55
C ALA A 26 -8.73 7.00 -7.34
N CYS A 27 -7.72 6.23 -6.92
CA CYS A 27 -6.45 6.08 -7.64
C CYS A 27 -6.66 5.47 -9.03
N ALA A 28 -7.46 4.41 -9.13
CA ALA A 28 -7.72 3.75 -10.41
C ALA A 28 -8.50 4.65 -11.40
N GLU A 29 -9.49 5.41 -10.91
CA GLU A 29 -10.24 6.36 -11.73
C GLU A 29 -9.39 7.57 -12.15
N ALA A 30 -8.39 7.92 -11.36
CA ALA A 30 -7.38 8.93 -11.72
C ALA A 30 -6.32 8.40 -12.71
N GLY A 31 -6.34 7.12 -13.08
CA GLY A 31 -5.41 6.52 -14.04
C GLY A 31 -4.02 6.25 -13.47
N ILE A 32 -3.89 6.10 -12.15
CA ILE A 32 -2.62 5.75 -11.50
C ILE A 32 -2.17 4.35 -11.94
N THR A 33 -0.87 4.20 -12.21
CA THR A 33 -0.30 2.95 -12.72
C THR A 33 -0.20 1.89 -11.62
N LEU A 34 0.25 2.26 -10.43
CA LEU A 34 0.57 1.34 -9.33
C LEU A 34 0.10 1.88 -8.00
N ILE A 35 -0.46 1.02 -7.17
CA ILE A 35 -0.76 1.31 -5.78
C ILE A 35 -0.07 0.30 -4.86
N SER A 36 0.42 0.77 -3.71
CA SER A 36 1.10 -0.03 -2.69
C SER A 36 0.31 -0.02 -1.36
N PRO A 37 -0.74 -0.84 -1.23
CA PRO A 37 -1.45 -1.00 0.04
C PRO A 37 -0.59 -1.69 1.09
N PHE A 38 -0.64 -1.19 2.34
CA PHE A 38 0.21 -1.67 3.43
C PHE A 38 -0.50 -2.70 4.31
N VAL A 39 -0.35 -3.98 3.95
CA VAL A 39 -1.00 -5.13 4.59
C VAL A 39 -0.76 -5.16 6.10
N GLY A 40 0.49 -5.19 6.53
CA GLY A 40 0.83 -5.34 7.95
C GLY A 40 0.52 -4.10 8.79
N ARG A 41 0.45 -2.89 8.21
CA ARG A 41 0.00 -1.71 8.98
C ARG A 41 -1.49 -1.74 9.27
N ILE A 42 -2.28 -2.32 8.37
CA ILE A 42 -3.71 -2.60 8.61
C ILE A 42 -3.84 -3.60 9.75
N LEU A 43 -3.11 -4.72 9.69
CA LEU A 43 -3.08 -5.71 10.76
C LEU A 43 -2.71 -5.09 12.12
N ASP A 44 -1.66 -4.27 12.17
CA ASP A 44 -1.22 -3.60 13.40
C ASP A 44 -2.33 -2.73 14.02
N TRP A 45 -3.08 -2.00 13.18
CA TRP A 45 -4.20 -1.19 13.65
C TRP A 45 -5.30 -2.05 14.25
N TYR A 46 -5.72 -3.12 13.55
CA TYR A 46 -6.78 -4.01 14.04
C TYR A 46 -6.37 -4.77 15.31
N LYS A 47 -5.11 -5.19 15.44
CA LYS A 47 -4.60 -5.78 16.69
C LYS A 47 -4.76 -4.82 17.87
N LYS A 48 -4.40 -3.57 17.67
CA LYS A 48 -4.51 -2.53 18.69
C LYS A 48 -5.97 -2.20 19.05
N ASP A 49 -6.83 -2.09 18.04
CA ASP A 49 -8.25 -1.72 18.22
C ASP A 49 -9.06 -2.84 18.86
N THR A 50 -8.84 -4.09 18.45
CA THR A 50 -9.61 -5.24 18.95
C THR A 50 -9.00 -5.92 20.17
N GLY A 51 -7.73 -5.64 20.49
CA GLY A 51 -6.98 -6.32 21.54
C GLY A 51 -6.59 -7.77 21.22
N LYS A 52 -6.74 -8.21 19.96
CA LYS A 52 -6.32 -9.55 19.52
C LYS A 52 -4.83 -9.57 19.19
N ASP A 53 -4.09 -10.54 19.69
CA ASP A 53 -2.65 -10.67 19.45
C ASP A 53 -2.31 -11.21 18.05
N SER A 54 -3.22 -12.01 17.45
CA SER A 54 -3.00 -12.61 16.13
C SER A 54 -4.30 -12.83 15.37
N TYR A 55 -4.17 -12.96 14.07
CA TYR A 55 -5.23 -13.36 13.14
C TYR A 55 -4.75 -14.53 12.29
N PRO A 56 -5.61 -15.51 11.98
CA PRO A 56 -5.32 -16.51 10.95
C PRO A 56 -5.03 -15.78 9.63
N ALA A 57 -4.08 -16.27 8.83
CA ALA A 57 -3.65 -15.59 7.61
C ALA A 57 -4.80 -15.26 6.64
N ALA A 58 -5.77 -16.17 6.49
CA ALA A 58 -6.95 -15.97 5.64
C ALA A 58 -7.97 -14.97 6.21
N GLU A 59 -7.89 -14.65 7.51
CA GLU A 59 -8.77 -13.71 8.21
C GLU A 59 -8.04 -12.40 8.56
N ASP A 60 -6.79 -12.28 8.15
CA ASP A 60 -5.98 -11.08 8.35
C ASP A 60 -6.64 -9.88 7.67
N PRO A 61 -6.97 -8.82 8.42
CA PRO A 61 -7.68 -7.66 7.86
C PRO A 61 -6.90 -6.94 6.77
N GLY A 62 -5.56 -6.99 6.80
CA GLY A 62 -4.71 -6.46 5.72
C GLY A 62 -4.82 -7.29 4.45
N VAL A 63 -4.77 -8.62 4.58
CA VAL A 63 -4.97 -9.57 3.47
C VAL A 63 -6.36 -9.38 2.86
N LEU A 64 -7.40 -9.31 3.69
CA LEU A 64 -8.78 -9.11 3.23
C LEU A 64 -8.95 -7.78 2.49
N SER A 65 -8.33 -6.70 2.99
CA SER A 65 -8.36 -5.39 2.33
C SER A 65 -7.73 -5.43 0.94
N VAL A 66 -6.51 -5.97 0.81
CA VAL A 66 -5.81 -6.05 -0.47
C VAL A 66 -6.52 -7.01 -1.44
N THR A 67 -7.03 -8.12 -0.95
CA THR A 67 -7.85 -9.06 -1.74
C THR A 67 -9.09 -8.37 -2.31
N LYS A 68 -9.78 -7.56 -1.50
CA LYS A 68 -10.96 -6.78 -1.94
C LYS A 68 -10.59 -5.78 -3.02
N ILE A 69 -9.47 -5.07 -2.87
CA ILE A 69 -8.96 -4.11 -3.86
C ILE A 69 -8.63 -4.82 -5.17
N TYR A 70 -7.85 -5.92 -5.11
CA TYR A 70 -7.49 -6.71 -6.28
C TYR A 70 -8.72 -7.19 -7.04
N ASN A 71 -9.67 -7.82 -6.34
CA ASN A 71 -10.89 -8.33 -6.96
C ASN A 71 -11.72 -7.22 -7.61
N TYR A 72 -11.83 -6.06 -6.96
CA TYR A 72 -12.50 -4.90 -7.53
C TYR A 72 -11.85 -4.44 -8.83
N TYR A 73 -10.53 -4.28 -8.83
CA TYR A 73 -9.79 -3.84 -10.01
C TYR A 73 -9.93 -4.82 -11.18
N LYS A 74 -9.77 -6.11 -10.91
CA LYS A 74 -9.88 -7.13 -11.96
C LYS A 74 -11.31 -7.29 -12.47
N LYS A 75 -12.31 -7.16 -11.59
CA LYS A 75 -13.74 -7.19 -11.97
C LYS A 75 -14.10 -6.08 -12.95
N PHE A 76 -13.61 -4.87 -12.72
CA PHE A 76 -13.97 -3.69 -13.51
C PHE A 76 -12.93 -3.33 -14.58
N GLY A 77 -11.92 -4.16 -14.77
CA GLY A 77 -10.92 -4.01 -15.84
C GLY A 77 -9.99 -2.81 -15.67
N TYR A 78 -9.76 -2.35 -14.44
CA TYR A 78 -8.77 -1.33 -14.18
C TYR A 78 -7.37 -1.82 -14.49
N LYS A 79 -6.55 -0.95 -15.09
CA LYS A 79 -5.17 -1.25 -15.47
C LYS A 79 -4.18 -1.03 -14.33
N THR A 80 -4.60 -0.33 -13.28
CA THR A 80 -3.80 -0.07 -12.09
C THR A 80 -3.36 -1.38 -11.45
N GLU A 81 -2.06 -1.54 -11.24
CA GLU A 81 -1.47 -2.70 -10.58
C GLU A 81 -1.55 -2.57 -9.07
N VAL A 82 -1.76 -3.70 -8.40
CA VAL A 82 -1.80 -3.78 -6.94
C VAL A 82 -0.53 -4.43 -6.45
N MET A 83 0.27 -3.70 -5.66
CA MET A 83 1.49 -4.21 -5.03
C MET A 83 1.32 -4.30 -3.51
N GLY A 84 1.00 -5.48 -3.00
CA GLY A 84 0.95 -5.71 -1.56
C GLY A 84 2.31 -5.41 -0.91
N ALA A 85 2.32 -4.69 0.21
CA ALA A 85 3.55 -4.26 0.85
C ALA A 85 3.48 -4.28 2.38
N SER A 86 4.65 -4.16 3.03
CA SER A 86 4.75 -3.99 4.49
C SER A 86 4.27 -5.20 5.31
N PHE A 87 4.67 -6.40 4.90
CA PHE A 87 4.27 -7.66 5.53
C PHE A 87 4.84 -7.85 6.94
N ARG A 88 4.10 -8.55 7.81
CA ARG A 88 4.48 -8.94 9.17
C ARG A 88 4.83 -10.41 9.31
N ASN A 89 4.26 -11.27 8.45
CA ASN A 89 4.45 -12.71 8.49
C ASN A 89 4.31 -13.33 7.08
N LEU A 90 4.74 -14.60 6.93
CA LEU A 90 4.64 -15.33 5.67
C LEU A 90 3.19 -15.59 5.24
N GLY A 91 2.28 -15.76 6.19
CA GLY A 91 0.88 -16.02 5.90
C GLY A 91 0.24 -14.90 5.08
N GLU A 92 0.55 -13.63 5.38
CA GLU A 92 0.09 -12.49 4.58
C GLU A 92 0.57 -12.58 3.13
N ILE A 93 1.81 -13.03 2.91
CA ILE A 93 2.40 -13.17 1.57
C ILE A 93 1.76 -14.32 0.81
N THR A 94 1.61 -15.47 1.45
CA THR A 94 1.07 -16.69 0.82
C THR A 94 -0.43 -16.54 0.48
N GLU A 95 -1.22 -15.86 1.33
CA GLU A 95 -2.63 -15.58 1.05
C GLU A 95 -2.83 -14.56 -0.09
N LEU A 96 -1.82 -13.75 -0.40
CA LEU A 96 -1.82 -12.83 -1.55
C LEU A 96 -1.13 -13.41 -2.79
N ALA A 97 -0.86 -14.71 -2.82
CA ALA A 97 -0.29 -15.39 -3.99
C ALA A 97 -1.19 -15.20 -5.22
N GLY A 98 -0.65 -14.58 -6.27
CA GLY A 98 -1.37 -14.20 -7.48
C GLY A 98 -1.74 -12.71 -7.56
N CYS A 99 -1.40 -11.91 -6.53
CA CYS A 99 -1.41 -10.44 -6.64
C CYS A 99 -0.49 -9.99 -7.78
N ASP A 100 -0.74 -8.81 -8.35
CA ASP A 100 0.07 -8.33 -9.47
C ASP A 100 1.54 -8.21 -9.06
N LEU A 101 1.82 -7.60 -7.91
CA LEU A 101 3.16 -7.42 -7.35
C LEU A 101 3.14 -7.55 -5.82
N LEU A 102 4.29 -7.89 -5.24
CA LEU A 102 4.51 -7.92 -3.79
C LEU A 102 5.89 -7.36 -3.46
N THR A 103 5.95 -6.38 -2.56
CA THR A 103 7.20 -5.88 -1.99
C THR A 103 7.54 -6.66 -0.74
N ILE A 104 8.46 -7.62 -0.87
CA ILE A 104 8.79 -8.58 0.18
C ILE A 104 10.17 -8.25 0.78
N ALA A 105 10.25 -8.14 2.10
CA ALA A 105 11.52 -7.92 2.79
C ALA A 105 12.47 -9.12 2.64
N PRO A 106 13.80 -8.90 2.53
CA PRO A 106 14.79 -9.97 2.30
C PRO A 106 14.67 -11.16 3.26
N LYS A 107 14.34 -10.91 4.53
CA LYS A 107 14.14 -11.98 5.52
C LYS A 107 13.05 -12.98 5.10
N PHE A 108 11.92 -12.48 4.60
CA PHE A 108 10.82 -13.33 4.15
C PHE A 108 11.13 -14.04 2.83
N LEU A 109 11.94 -13.42 1.95
CA LEU A 109 12.43 -14.09 0.74
C LEU A 109 13.30 -15.30 1.11
N THR A 110 14.18 -15.16 2.10
CA THR A 110 15.00 -16.27 2.61
C THR A 110 14.14 -17.37 3.21
N GLU A 111 13.12 -17.02 3.98
CA GLU A 111 12.19 -17.99 4.57
C GLU A 111 11.41 -18.73 3.47
N LEU A 112 10.90 -18.02 2.45
CA LEU A 112 10.20 -18.61 1.31
C LEU A 112 11.09 -19.55 0.50
N GLN A 113 12.37 -19.22 0.29
CA GLN A 113 13.33 -20.08 -0.41
C GLN A 113 13.56 -21.41 0.32
N ASN A 114 13.44 -21.44 1.64
CA ASN A 114 13.59 -22.62 2.46
C ASN A 114 12.29 -23.40 2.67
N THR A 115 11.16 -22.89 2.17
CA THR A 115 9.85 -23.53 2.28
C THR A 115 9.65 -24.44 1.06
N THR A 116 9.27 -25.69 1.31
CA THR A 116 8.95 -26.69 0.28
C THR A 116 7.46 -26.98 0.17
N GLU A 117 6.64 -26.23 0.90
CA GLU A 117 5.18 -26.38 0.88
C GLU A 117 4.59 -25.90 -0.45
N GLU A 118 3.53 -26.53 -0.88
CA GLU A 118 2.80 -26.12 -2.08
C GLU A 118 2.16 -24.75 -1.87
N LEU A 119 2.39 -23.83 -2.81
CA LEU A 119 1.83 -22.49 -2.79
C LEU A 119 0.68 -22.35 -3.81
N PRO A 120 -0.57 -22.59 -3.40
CA PRO A 120 -1.71 -22.44 -4.29
C PRO A 120 -1.95 -20.96 -4.62
N ARG A 121 -2.29 -20.71 -5.87
CA ARG A 121 -2.72 -19.35 -6.30
C ARG A 121 -4.04 -18.98 -5.63
N LYS A 122 -4.04 -17.90 -4.86
CA LYS A 122 -5.20 -17.38 -4.12
C LYS A 122 -5.97 -16.32 -4.91
N LEU A 123 -5.25 -15.39 -5.51
CA LEU A 123 -5.81 -14.30 -6.31
C LEU A 123 -5.76 -14.66 -7.80
N ASP A 124 -6.93 -14.58 -8.45
CA ASP A 124 -7.09 -14.98 -9.84
C ASP A 124 -8.07 -14.06 -10.57
N VAL A 125 -7.66 -13.58 -11.77
CA VAL A 125 -8.45 -12.65 -12.57
C VAL A 125 -9.77 -13.26 -13.02
N ALA A 126 -9.77 -14.57 -13.41
CA ALA A 126 -10.98 -15.23 -13.87
C ALA A 126 -12.01 -15.36 -12.75
N LYS A 127 -11.56 -15.69 -11.54
CA LYS A 127 -12.43 -15.71 -10.34
C LYS A 127 -12.97 -14.32 -10.03
N ALA A 128 -12.09 -13.29 -9.99
CA ALA A 128 -12.49 -11.93 -9.70
C ALA A 128 -13.56 -11.40 -10.70
N SER A 129 -13.42 -11.71 -11.97
CA SER A 129 -14.37 -11.27 -13.01
C SER A 129 -15.80 -11.83 -12.85
N THR A 130 -15.94 -12.97 -12.20
CA THR A 130 -17.25 -13.63 -11.97
C THR A 130 -17.89 -13.26 -10.63
N MET A 131 -17.16 -12.57 -9.74
CA MET A 131 -17.69 -12.17 -8.44
C MET A 131 -18.83 -11.16 -8.58
N ASP A 132 -19.81 -11.26 -7.69
CA ASP A 132 -20.87 -10.26 -7.57
C ASP A 132 -20.37 -9.09 -6.72
N ILE A 133 -19.79 -8.10 -7.39
CA ILE A 133 -19.24 -6.88 -6.79
C ILE A 133 -19.91 -5.69 -7.47
N GLU A 134 -20.53 -4.83 -6.69
CA GLU A 134 -21.13 -3.60 -7.19
C GLU A 134 -20.06 -2.53 -7.50
N LYS A 135 -20.24 -1.82 -8.62
CA LYS A 135 -19.37 -0.71 -8.98
C LYS A 135 -19.74 0.52 -8.16
N ILE A 136 -18.74 1.11 -7.51
CA ILE A 136 -18.88 2.34 -6.72
C ILE A 136 -18.49 3.52 -7.61
N SER A 137 -19.39 4.50 -7.75
CA SER A 137 -19.03 5.80 -8.38
C SER A 137 -18.27 6.64 -7.36
N MET A 138 -16.97 6.88 -7.66
CA MET A 138 -16.07 7.54 -6.71
C MET A 138 -16.01 9.05 -6.95
N GLU A 139 -17.14 9.72 -6.76
CA GLU A 139 -17.18 11.16 -6.73
C GLU A 139 -16.62 11.69 -5.39
N LYS A 140 -16.23 12.97 -5.36
CA LYS A 140 -15.64 13.61 -4.18
C LYS A 140 -16.45 13.39 -2.91
N ALA A 141 -17.78 13.59 -2.97
CA ALA A 141 -18.66 13.40 -1.81
C ALA A 141 -18.71 11.95 -1.32
N THR A 142 -18.70 10.97 -2.25
CA THR A 142 -18.62 9.55 -1.93
C THR A 142 -17.29 9.20 -1.27
N PHE A 143 -16.19 9.73 -1.80
CA PHE A 143 -14.85 9.53 -1.23
C PHE A 143 -14.77 10.08 0.19
N GLU A 144 -15.17 11.34 0.40
CA GLU A 144 -15.15 12.00 1.71
C GLU A 144 -16.00 11.26 2.75
N LYS A 145 -17.19 10.80 2.34
CA LYS A 145 -18.04 9.98 3.20
C LYS A 145 -17.38 8.66 3.59
N MET A 146 -16.93 7.87 2.60
CA MET A 146 -16.30 6.57 2.85
C MET A 146 -15.02 6.69 3.66
N HIS A 147 -14.22 7.75 3.42
CA HIS A 147 -13.01 8.00 4.19
C HIS A 147 -13.31 8.38 5.65
N GLY A 148 -14.33 9.18 5.88
CA GLY A 148 -14.77 9.53 7.23
C GLY A 148 -15.36 8.36 8.02
N GLU A 149 -15.96 7.38 7.34
CA GLU A 149 -16.51 6.16 7.93
C GLU A 149 -15.43 5.08 8.17
N ASP A 150 -14.30 5.10 7.41
CA ASP A 150 -13.20 4.17 7.56
C ASP A 150 -12.12 4.72 8.50
N LYS A 151 -12.36 4.53 9.81
CA LYS A 151 -11.45 5.00 10.85
C LYS A 151 -10.04 4.44 10.71
N MET A 152 -9.88 3.18 10.34
CA MET A 152 -8.58 2.56 10.14
C MET A 152 -7.80 3.25 9.02
N ALA A 153 -8.41 3.47 7.87
CA ALA A 153 -7.76 4.13 6.74
C ALA A 153 -7.39 5.59 7.07
N SER A 154 -8.28 6.32 7.76
CA SER A 154 -8.05 7.70 8.19
C SER A 154 -6.90 7.79 9.19
N ASP A 155 -6.92 7.01 10.27
CA ASP A 155 -5.89 6.99 11.31
C ASP A 155 -4.51 6.65 10.71
N LYS A 156 -4.46 5.62 9.84
CA LYS A 156 -3.20 5.16 9.24
C LYS A 156 -2.65 6.09 8.18
N LEU A 157 -3.51 6.78 7.44
CA LEU A 157 -3.08 7.82 6.51
C LEU A 157 -2.44 8.99 7.26
N ASP A 158 -3.11 9.51 8.29
CA ASP A 158 -2.61 10.61 9.11
C ASP A 158 -1.29 10.28 9.81
N GLU A 159 -1.21 9.08 10.42
CA GLU A 159 0.03 8.58 11.03
C GLU A 159 1.16 8.48 10.01
N GLY A 160 0.85 7.96 8.82
CA GLY A 160 1.82 7.80 7.75
C GLY A 160 2.35 9.12 7.22
N ILE A 161 1.48 10.09 6.97
CA ILE A 161 1.87 11.44 6.51
C ILE A 161 2.78 12.11 7.54
N LYS A 162 2.39 12.11 8.83
CA LYS A 162 3.20 12.69 9.90
C LYS A 162 4.57 12.02 10.02
N GLY A 163 4.60 10.68 9.94
CA GLY A 163 5.83 9.91 10.02
C GLY A 163 6.78 10.18 8.85
N PHE A 164 6.27 10.23 7.63
CA PHE A 164 7.08 10.51 6.45
C PHE A 164 7.57 11.96 6.42
N SER A 165 6.75 12.94 6.80
CA SER A 165 7.16 14.33 6.92
C SER A 165 8.30 14.48 7.92
N LYS A 166 8.20 13.84 9.10
CA LYS A 166 9.28 13.90 10.10
C LYS A 166 10.55 13.19 9.62
N ALA A 167 10.44 12.09 8.91
CA ALA A 167 11.60 11.42 8.33
C ALA A 167 12.31 12.27 7.28
N LEU A 168 11.54 13.02 6.46
CA LEU A 168 12.09 13.97 5.49
C LEU A 168 12.83 15.12 6.18
N GLU A 169 12.23 15.75 7.21
CA GLU A 169 12.88 16.78 8.01
C GLU A 169 14.22 16.30 8.59
N ASN A 170 14.24 15.11 9.16
CA ASN A 170 15.48 14.52 9.72
C ASN A 170 16.54 14.28 8.62
N LEU A 171 16.13 13.91 7.41
CA LEU A 171 17.05 13.75 6.28
C LEU A 171 17.61 15.11 5.84
N GLU A 172 16.78 16.14 5.75
CA GLU A 172 17.20 17.50 5.40
C GLU A 172 18.20 18.04 6.41
N GLU A 173 17.96 17.86 7.71
CA GLU A 173 18.90 18.23 8.77
C GLU A 173 20.25 17.50 8.63
N LEU A 174 20.22 16.19 8.36
CA LEU A 174 21.43 15.39 8.14
C LEU A 174 22.23 15.87 6.93
N LEU A 175 21.55 16.18 5.84
CA LEU A 175 22.20 16.68 4.61
C LEU A 175 22.80 18.08 4.83
N ALA A 176 22.08 18.97 5.53
CA ALA A 176 22.58 20.31 5.87
C ALA A 176 23.84 20.23 6.76
N GLN A 177 23.86 19.34 7.77
CA GLN A 177 25.04 19.12 8.61
C GLN A 177 26.24 18.60 7.81
N ARG A 178 26.01 17.63 6.88
CA ARG A 178 27.06 17.09 6.04
C ARG A 178 27.62 18.15 5.09
N LEU A 179 26.77 18.97 4.49
CA LEU A 179 27.17 20.06 3.62
C LEU A 179 28.04 21.07 4.37
N ALA A 180 27.61 21.52 5.54
CA ALA A 180 28.37 22.45 6.37
C ALA A 180 29.77 21.92 6.75
N ASN A 181 29.86 20.60 7.03
CA ASN A 181 31.16 19.96 7.31
C ASN A 181 32.09 19.94 6.10
N LEU A 182 31.55 19.71 4.90
CA LEU A 182 32.33 19.75 3.65
C LEU A 182 32.84 21.17 3.34
N ASP A 183 31.99 22.17 3.50
CA ASP A 183 32.36 23.59 3.31
C ASP A 183 33.43 24.03 4.33
N GLY A 184 33.35 23.52 5.57
CA GLY A 184 34.36 23.77 6.60
C GLY A 184 35.71 23.15 6.25
N GLN A 185 35.75 21.97 5.67
CA GLN A 185 36.99 21.31 5.22
C GLN A 185 37.60 21.98 4.00
N ALA A 186 36.79 22.47 3.07
CA ALA A 186 37.27 23.18 1.87
C ALA A 186 37.90 24.55 2.19
N LYS A 187 37.61 25.16 3.33
CA LYS A 187 38.21 26.43 3.78
C LYS A 187 39.52 26.26 4.55
N VAL A 188 39.90 25.05 4.89
CA VAL A 188 41.13 24.73 5.66
C VAL A 188 42.21 24.12 4.77
N ALA A 189 41.92 23.79 3.53
CA ALA A 189 42.83 23.30 2.51
C ALA A 189 43.23 24.42 1.54
#